data_7b56e2c1397b6211bd7ed177eea3f269
#
_entry.id   7b56e2c1397b6211bd7ed177eea3f269
#
_cell.length_a   1.000
_cell.length_b   1.000
_cell.length_c   1.000
_cell.angle_alpha   90.00
_cell.angle_beta   90.00
_cell.angle_gamma   90.00
#
_symmetry.space_group_name_H-M   'P 1'
#
loop_
_entity.id
_entity.type
_entity.pdbx_description
1 polymer ?
#
loop_
_entity_poly.entity_id
_entity_poly.type
_entity_poly.pdbx_seq_one_letter_code
_entity_poly.pdbx_strand_id
1 'polypeptide(L)'
;SLINEKTRLLIINNPHNPSGSLTEKIVIDKLAKGLMNFPDVVILCDEIYDRLIFDKKEIPTFFNYPDLYDRLIVLNGWSKTYAMTGWRLGWGVWPEQLIEHVFKFCVNNHSCVNTAAQYGAIAALDGPEDHLNEMMKEFTIRRKLILDGLRSLKGVECSLPGGSFFVFPNVKGTGMNGEEFTEKCLQEAGVAMIPGTAFGKFATDHVRFNFATSRENISKAIEKIDKILK
;
A
#
# COMPACT_ATOMS: atom_id res chain seq x y z
N SER A 1 11.94 -19.34 11.59
CA SER A 1 10.57 -18.92 11.20
C SER A 1 9.95 -18.13 12.34
N LEU A 2 9.16 -17.10 12.01
CA LEU A 2 8.37 -16.35 13.02
C LEU A 2 7.01 -17.01 13.25
N ILE A 3 6.59 -17.90 12.34
CA ILE A 3 5.32 -18.65 12.47
C ILE A 3 5.53 -19.80 13.46
N ASN A 4 4.61 -19.93 14.41
CA ASN A 4 4.56 -20.98 15.41
C ASN A 4 3.11 -21.40 15.70
N GLU A 5 2.90 -22.31 16.65
CA GLU A 5 1.61 -22.87 17.05
C GLU A 5 0.57 -21.85 17.56
N LYS A 6 1.01 -20.64 17.94
CA LYS A 6 0.12 -19.53 18.36
C LYS A 6 -0.29 -18.63 17.20
N THR A 7 0.37 -18.75 16.05
CA THR A 7 0.06 -17.94 14.88
C THR A 7 -1.29 -18.37 14.28
N ARG A 8 -2.22 -17.44 14.12
CA ARG A 8 -3.56 -17.70 13.57
C ARG A 8 -3.80 -16.97 12.27
N LEU A 9 -3.15 -15.83 12.07
CA LEU A 9 -3.36 -14.97 10.92
C LEU A 9 -2.01 -14.43 10.41
N LEU A 10 -1.80 -14.53 9.11
CA LEU A 10 -0.73 -13.85 8.39
C LEU A 10 -1.35 -12.78 7.50
N ILE A 11 -0.98 -11.51 7.72
CA ILE A 11 -1.43 -10.40 6.91
C ILE A 11 -0.33 -9.99 5.94
N ILE A 12 -0.65 -9.91 4.66
CA ILE A 12 0.26 -9.50 3.58
C ILE A 12 -0.41 -8.34 2.83
N ASN A 13 0.26 -7.20 2.77
CA ASN A 13 -0.15 -6.07 1.94
C ASN A 13 0.81 -5.95 0.75
N ASN A 14 0.30 -6.15 -0.47
CA ASN A 14 1.12 -6.18 -1.69
C ASN A 14 0.37 -5.59 -2.88
N PRO A 15 0.83 -4.47 -3.48
CA PRO A 15 1.97 -3.60 -3.11
C PRO A 15 1.85 -3.00 -1.71
N HIS A 16 2.99 -2.79 -1.05
CA HIS A 16 3.05 -2.52 0.38
C HIS A 16 2.88 -1.04 0.74
N ASN A 17 2.00 -0.74 1.65
CA ASN A 17 1.93 0.52 2.38
C ASN A 17 2.57 0.31 3.76
N PRO A 18 3.67 1.01 4.12
CA PRO A 18 4.13 2.31 3.61
C PRO A 18 5.25 2.29 2.56
N SER A 19 5.91 1.16 2.31
CA SER A 19 7.21 1.15 1.61
C SER A 19 7.12 1.32 0.08
N GLY A 20 5.95 1.10 -0.50
CA GLY A 20 5.81 1.01 -1.96
C GLY A 20 6.48 -0.23 -2.56
N SER A 21 6.99 -1.15 -1.75
CA SER A 21 7.62 -2.36 -2.26
C SER A 21 6.60 -3.29 -2.92
N LEU A 22 7.06 -3.99 -3.93
CA LEU A 22 6.32 -5.06 -4.59
C LEU A 22 7.04 -6.38 -4.31
N THR A 23 6.34 -7.32 -3.68
CA THR A 23 6.89 -8.63 -3.37
C THR A 23 7.09 -9.42 -4.68
N GLU A 24 8.27 -10.02 -4.84
CA GLU A 24 8.57 -10.81 -6.02
C GLU A 24 7.88 -12.17 -6.01
N LYS A 25 7.57 -12.70 -7.20
CA LYS A 25 6.91 -14.00 -7.36
C LYS A 25 7.63 -15.11 -6.60
N ILE A 26 8.96 -15.17 -6.67
CA ILE A 26 9.75 -16.19 -5.99
C ILE A 26 9.57 -16.17 -4.46
N VAL A 27 9.28 -15.00 -3.89
CA VAL A 27 9.01 -14.86 -2.45
C VAL A 27 7.62 -15.39 -2.11
N ILE A 28 6.61 -15.06 -2.94
CA ILE A 28 5.25 -15.61 -2.80
C ILE A 28 5.25 -17.13 -2.96
N ASP A 29 5.96 -17.67 -3.96
CA ASP A 29 6.12 -19.12 -4.16
C ASP A 29 6.68 -19.81 -2.90
N LYS A 30 7.73 -19.23 -2.30
CA LYS A 30 8.33 -19.76 -1.06
C LYS A 30 7.40 -19.65 0.14
N LEU A 31 6.67 -18.54 0.27
CA LEU A 31 5.69 -18.36 1.33
C LEU A 31 4.54 -19.36 1.20
N ALA A 32 3.95 -19.50 0.02
CA ALA A 32 2.87 -20.44 -0.23
C ALA A 32 3.29 -21.86 0.11
N LYS A 33 4.46 -22.31 -0.38
CA LYS A 33 5.02 -23.62 -0.06
C LYS A 33 5.28 -23.79 1.45
N GLY A 34 5.83 -22.77 2.10
CA GLY A 34 6.10 -22.81 3.54
C GLY A 34 4.83 -22.89 4.39
N LEU A 35 3.77 -22.20 3.97
CA LEU A 35 2.47 -22.17 4.64
C LEU A 35 1.74 -23.50 4.60
N MET A 36 2.06 -24.41 3.69
CA MET A 36 1.52 -25.78 3.71
C MET A 36 1.85 -26.54 4.99
N ASN A 37 2.91 -26.18 5.69
CA ASN A 37 3.29 -26.77 6.97
C ASN A 37 2.54 -26.16 8.19
N PHE A 38 1.68 -25.14 7.95
CA PHE A 38 0.96 -24.43 8.99
C PHE A 38 -0.54 -24.32 8.61
N PRO A 39 -1.29 -25.44 8.63
CA PRO A 39 -2.67 -25.49 8.12
C PRO A 39 -3.64 -24.58 8.90
N ASP A 40 -3.36 -24.29 10.16
CA ASP A 40 -4.21 -23.46 11.03
C ASP A 40 -4.01 -21.94 10.83
N VAL A 41 -3.07 -21.53 9.97
CA VAL A 41 -2.79 -20.12 9.70
C VAL A 41 -3.64 -19.62 8.54
N VAL A 42 -4.54 -18.70 8.83
CA VAL A 42 -5.33 -17.97 7.82
C VAL A 42 -4.43 -16.93 7.15
N ILE A 43 -4.58 -16.76 5.84
CA ILE A 43 -3.82 -15.81 5.04
C ILE A 43 -4.76 -14.68 4.62
N LEU A 44 -4.44 -13.44 4.99
CA LEU A 44 -5.16 -12.26 4.54
C LEU A 44 -4.25 -11.44 3.63
N CYS A 45 -4.63 -11.31 2.37
CA CYS A 45 -3.94 -10.48 1.38
C CYS A 45 -4.72 -9.20 1.15
N ASP A 46 -4.11 -8.07 1.48
CA ASP A 46 -4.61 -6.75 1.09
C ASP A 46 -3.94 -6.35 -0.22
N GLU A 47 -4.68 -6.45 -1.31
CA GLU A 47 -4.23 -6.18 -2.67
C GLU A 47 -4.82 -4.87 -3.22
N ILE A 48 -5.17 -3.92 -2.35
CA ILE A 48 -5.83 -2.65 -2.71
C ILE A 48 -5.05 -1.81 -3.74
N TYR A 49 -3.76 -2.06 -3.93
CA TYR A 49 -2.89 -1.39 -4.89
C TYR A 49 -2.52 -2.26 -6.09
N ASP A 50 -3.23 -3.35 -6.35
CA ASP A 50 -2.92 -4.37 -7.37
C ASP A 50 -2.68 -3.80 -8.78
N ARG A 51 -3.42 -2.75 -9.15
CA ARG A 51 -3.31 -2.05 -10.44
C ARG A 51 -2.40 -0.82 -10.41
N LEU A 52 -1.92 -0.41 -9.24
CA LEU A 52 -0.99 0.70 -9.06
C LEU A 52 0.45 0.16 -8.96
N ILE A 53 0.92 -0.43 -10.05
CA ILE A 53 2.26 -1.03 -10.18
C ILE A 53 2.99 -0.41 -11.38
N PHE A 54 4.30 -0.30 -11.29
CA PHE A 54 5.07 0.44 -12.27
C PHE A 54 5.82 -0.49 -13.21
N ASP A 55 6.72 -1.22 -12.99
CA ASP A 55 7.61 -1.89 -13.93
C ASP A 55 7.19 -3.34 -14.25
N LYS A 56 5.97 -3.74 -13.88
CA LYS A 56 5.38 -5.07 -14.10
C LYS A 56 3.96 -4.93 -14.62
N LYS A 57 3.42 -6.02 -15.18
CA LYS A 57 2.04 -6.03 -15.69
C LYS A 57 1.03 -6.45 -14.63
N GLU A 58 1.44 -7.28 -13.68
CA GLU A 58 0.59 -7.86 -12.64
C GLU A 58 1.37 -8.08 -11.34
N ILE A 59 0.66 -8.17 -10.24
CA ILE A 59 1.23 -8.54 -8.95
C ILE A 59 1.27 -10.06 -8.80
N PRO A 60 2.26 -10.62 -8.11
CA PRO A 60 2.17 -11.98 -7.61
C PRO A 60 1.10 -12.07 -6.52
N THR A 61 0.17 -13.01 -6.67
CA THR A 61 -0.97 -13.19 -5.77
C THR A 61 -1.06 -14.63 -5.26
N PHE A 62 -1.68 -14.81 -4.09
CA PHE A 62 -1.97 -16.14 -3.55
C PHE A 62 -3.13 -16.85 -4.25
N PHE A 63 -3.87 -16.20 -5.13
CA PHE A 63 -4.84 -16.87 -6.01
C PHE A 63 -4.23 -17.92 -6.96
N ASN A 64 -2.92 -17.91 -7.14
CA ASN A 64 -2.22 -18.92 -7.94
C ASN A 64 -1.97 -20.24 -7.19
N TYR A 65 -2.44 -20.37 -5.93
CA TYR A 65 -2.21 -21.54 -5.06
C TYR A 65 -3.54 -22.11 -4.55
N PRO A 66 -4.24 -22.94 -5.33
CA PRO A 66 -5.56 -23.49 -4.97
C PRO A 66 -5.59 -24.22 -3.63
N ASP A 67 -4.50 -24.88 -3.24
CA ASP A 67 -4.38 -25.60 -1.98
C ASP A 67 -4.48 -24.71 -0.73
N LEU A 68 -4.52 -23.38 -0.91
CA LEU A 68 -4.66 -22.41 0.19
C LEU A 68 -6.05 -21.74 0.23
N TYR A 69 -6.95 -22.03 -0.71
CA TYR A 69 -8.22 -21.30 -0.86
C TYR A 69 -9.16 -21.44 0.33
N ASP A 70 -9.13 -22.57 1.04
CA ASP A 70 -9.94 -22.83 2.24
C ASP A 70 -9.58 -21.92 3.44
N ARG A 71 -8.49 -21.17 3.34
CA ARG A 71 -7.99 -20.25 4.37
C ARG A 71 -7.37 -18.96 3.82
N LEU A 72 -7.65 -18.66 2.56
CA LEU A 72 -7.21 -17.43 1.89
C LEU A 72 -8.32 -16.39 1.91
N ILE A 73 -8.00 -15.22 2.44
CA ILE A 73 -8.83 -14.01 2.36
C ILE A 73 -8.10 -13.01 1.48
N VAL A 74 -8.76 -12.50 0.45
CA VAL A 74 -8.21 -11.41 -0.39
C VAL A 74 -9.10 -10.20 -0.31
N LEU A 75 -8.53 -9.06 0.03
CA LEU A 75 -9.23 -7.77 0.11
C LEU A 75 -8.76 -6.85 -1.01
N ASN A 76 -9.72 -6.18 -1.63
CA ASN A 76 -9.47 -5.17 -2.66
C ASN A 76 -10.63 -4.17 -2.71
N GLY A 77 -10.61 -3.23 -3.66
CA GLY A 77 -11.68 -2.25 -3.78
C GLY A 77 -11.41 -1.16 -4.81
N TRP A 78 -12.34 -0.25 -4.92
CA TRP A 78 -12.33 0.82 -5.94
C TRP A 78 -11.52 2.05 -5.52
N SER A 79 -11.20 2.17 -4.23
CA SER A 79 -10.61 3.39 -3.67
C SER A 79 -9.34 3.85 -4.35
N LYS A 80 -8.48 2.93 -4.81
CA LYS A 80 -7.16 3.26 -5.34
C LYS A 80 -7.12 3.17 -6.87
N THR A 81 -7.43 2.02 -7.42
CA THR A 81 -7.43 1.78 -8.86
C THR A 81 -8.33 2.75 -9.64
N TYR A 82 -9.50 3.07 -9.08
CA TYR A 82 -10.48 3.95 -9.73
C TYR A 82 -10.56 5.35 -9.10
N ALA A 83 -9.61 5.72 -8.21
CA ALA A 83 -9.63 6.99 -7.49
C ALA A 83 -10.95 7.29 -6.75
N MET A 84 -11.68 6.24 -6.33
CA MET A 84 -13.01 6.30 -5.71
C MET A 84 -12.93 6.23 -4.18
N THR A 85 -12.03 6.96 -3.55
CA THR A 85 -11.80 6.89 -2.09
C THR A 85 -13.03 7.29 -1.29
N GLY A 86 -13.78 8.30 -1.74
CA GLY A 86 -14.99 8.82 -1.09
C GLY A 86 -16.22 7.94 -1.29
N TRP A 87 -16.23 7.02 -2.25
CA TRP A 87 -17.35 6.14 -2.53
C TRP A 87 -17.50 5.00 -1.52
N ARG A 88 -16.46 4.71 -0.76
CA ARG A 88 -16.44 3.74 0.33
C ARG A 88 -16.83 2.33 -0.11
N LEU A 89 -16.22 1.87 -1.22
CA LEU A 89 -16.46 0.56 -1.82
C LEU A 89 -15.23 -0.34 -1.70
N GLY A 90 -15.44 -1.55 -1.27
CA GLY A 90 -14.45 -2.62 -1.23
C GLY A 90 -15.12 -3.98 -1.37
N TRP A 91 -14.35 -4.99 -1.64
CA TRP A 91 -14.79 -6.37 -1.74
C TRP A 91 -13.74 -7.31 -1.13
N GLY A 92 -14.18 -8.48 -0.76
CA GLY A 92 -13.29 -9.52 -0.28
C GLY A 92 -13.70 -10.88 -0.82
N VAL A 93 -12.72 -11.70 -1.16
CA VAL A 93 -12.90 -13.13 -1.41
C VAL A 93 -12.60 -13.84 -0.10
N TRP A 94 -13.50 -14.70 0.31
CA TRP A 94 -13.47 -15.35 1.62
C TRP A 94 -13.60 -16.87 1.48
N PRO A 95 -12.97 -17.65 2.37
CA PRO A 95 -13.28 -19.08 2.50
C PRO A 95 -14.77 -19.29 2.77
N GLU A 96 -15.35 -20.30 2.13
CA GLU A 96 -16.81 -20.57 2.20
C GLU A 96 -17.32 -20.67 3.65
N GLN A 97 -16.58 -21.32 4.52
CA GLN A 97 -16.94 -21.47 5.94
C GLN A 97 -17.01 -20.16 6.73
N LEU A 98 -16.42 -19.08 6.22
CA LEU A 98 -16.45 -17.76 6.87
C LEU A 98 -17.55 -16.84 6.32
N ILE A 99 -18.15 -17.15 5.17
CA ILE A 99 -19.08 -16.22 4.48
C ILE A 99 -20.27 -15.87 5.35
N GLU A 100 -20.92 -16.84 6.00
CA GLU A 100 -22.08 -16.57 6.86
C GLU A 100 -21.73 -15.64 8.03
N HIS A 101 -20.57 -15.85 8.66
CA HIS A 101 -20.09 -15.03 9.77
C HIS A 101 -19.77 -13.60 9.31
N VAL A 102 -19.08 -13.45 8.19
CA VAL A 102 -18.74 -12.16 7.59
C VAL A 102 -20.01 -11.41 7.20
N PHE A 103 -20.96 -12.09 6.57
CA PHE A 103 -22.25 -11.48 6.22
C PHE A 103 -22.98 -10.95 7.45
N LYS A 104 -23.12 -11.75 8.51
CA LYS A 104 -23.74 -11.32 9.78
C LYS A 104 -23.01 -10.12 10.39
N PHE A 105 -21.67 -10.15 10.37
CA PHE A 105 -20.87 -9.04 10.85
C PHE A 105 -21.12 -7.77 10.03
N CYS A 106 -21.12 -7.85 8.71
CA CYS A 106 -21.36 -6.71 7.82
C CYS A 106 -22.75 -6.10 8.06
N VAL A 107 -23.81 -6.92 8.13
CA VAL A 107 -25.18 -6.46 8.39
C VAL A 107 -25.27 -5.70 9.72
N ASN A 108 -24.64 -6.21 10.78
CA ASN A 108 -24.70 -5.58 12.10
C ASN A 108 -23.75 -4.38 12.26
N ASN A 109 -22.69 -4.28 11.43
CA ASN A 109 -21.73 -3.20 11.53
C ASN A 109 -22.10 -1.97 10.68
N HIS A 110 -22.56 -2.19 9.44
CA HIS A 110 -22.84 -1.10 8.50
C HIS A 110 -24.09 -1.31 7.63
N SER A 111 -24.89 -2.32 7.95
CA SER A 111 -26.14 -2.70 7.28
C SER A 111 -25.94 -3.12 5.82
N CYS A 112 -25.72 -2.17 4.92
CA CYS A 112 -25.46 -2.45 3.50
C CYS A 112 -24.58 -1.35 2.90
N VAL A 113 -23.96 -1.69 1.77
CA VAL A 113 -23.23 -0.74 0.94
C VAL A 113 -24.22 0.17 0.21
N ASN A 114 -23.90 1.46 0.08
CA ASN A 114 -24.74 2.42 -0.64
C ASN A 114 -25.06 1.93 -2.07
N THR A 115 -26.33 1.82 -2.42
CA THR A 115 -26.80 1.26 -3.69
C THR A 115 -26.31 2.07 -4.90
N ALA A 116 -26.36 3.40 -4.85
CA ALA A 116 -25.87 4.24 -5.94
C ALA A 116 -24.36 4.04 -6.17
N ALA A 117 -23.60 3.87 -5.09
CA ALA A 117 -22.17 3.57 -5.17
C ALA A 117 -21.90 2.20 -5.82
N GLN A 118 -22.74 1.18 -5.56
CA GLN A 118 -22.60 -0.13 -6.22
C GLN A 118 -22.80 -0.04 -7.74
N TYR A 119 -23.77 0.71 -8.23
CA TYR A 119 -23.92 0.97 -9.67
C TYR A 119 -22.73 1.72 -10.26
N GLY A 120 -22.18 2.69 -9.53
CA GLY A 120 -20.94 3.36 -9.91
C GLY A 120 -19.75 2.41 -9.98
N ALA A 121 -19.68 1.43 -9.06
CA ALA A 121 -18.65 0.40 -9.07
C ALA A 121 -18.73 -0.52 -10.29
N ILE A 122 -19.95 -0.95 -10.67
CA ILE A 122 -20.20 -1.74 -11.88
C ILE A 122 -19.73 -0.95 -13.13
N ALA A 123 -20.15 0.31 -13.24
CA ALA A 123 -19.73 1.16 -14.34
C ALA A 123 -18.21 1.35 -14.43
N ALA A 124 -17.52 1.38 -13.27
CA ALA A 124 -16.07 1.48 -13.24
C ALA A 124 -15.38 0.18 -13.70
N LEU A 125 -15.96 -0.99 -13.42
CA LEU A 125 -15.45 -2.29 -13.86
C LEU A 125 -15.69 -2.54 -15.35
N ASP A 126 -16.88 -2.19 -15.85
CA ASP A 126 -17.29 -2.42 -17.22
C ASP A 126 -16.82 -1.32 -18.19
N GLY A 127 -16.36 -0.20 -17.63
CA GLY A 127 -15.94 0.97 -18.40
C GLY A 127 -14.54 0.84 -19.02
N PRO A 128 -14.14 1.81 -19.85
CA PRO A 128 -12.82 1.85 -20.46
C PRO A 128 -11.73 2.11 -19.41
N GLU A 129 -10.55 1.53 -19.63
CA GLU A 129 -9.39 1.69 -18.75
C GLU A 129 -8.54 2.94 -19.05
N ASP A 130 -8.96 3.81 -19.97
CA ASP A 130 -8.15 4.95 -20.44
C ASP A 130 -7.72 5.87 -19.30
N HIS A 131 -8.65 6.20 -18.39
CA HIS A 131 -8.33 7.06 -17.25
C HIS A 131 -7.37 6.39 -16.22
N LEU A 132 -7.44 5.05 -16.05
CA LEU A 132 -6.47 4.33 -15.24
C LEU A 132 -5.08 4.41 -15.89
N ASN A 133 -5.01 4.21 -17.20
CA ASN A 133 -3.76 4.28 -17.95
C ASN A 133 -3.15 5.69 -17.90
N GLU A 134 -3.97 6.73 -18.00
CA GLU A 134 -3.53 8.13 -17.86
C GLU A 134 -3.05 8.42 -16.44
N MET A 135 -3.79 7.97 -15.43
CA MET A 135 -3.39 8.10 -14.04
C MET A 135 -2.05 7.42 -13.76
N MET A 136 -1.83 6.22 -14.30
CA MET A 136 -0.57 5.50 -14.13
C MET A 136 0.61 6.14 -14.84
N LYS A 137 0.39 6.76 -16.02
CA LYS A 137 1.42 7.60 -16.70
C LYS A 137 1.83 8.76 -15.78
N GLU A 138 0.84 9.45 -15.20
CA GLU A 138 1.11 10.57 -14.28
C GLU A 138 1.82 10.09 -13.00
N PHE A 139 1.40 8.99 -12.39
CA PHE A 139 2.08 8.42 -11.22
C PHE A 139 3.52 8.00 -11.54
N THR A 140 3.80 7.51 -12.73
CA THR A 140 5.17 7.18 -13.15
C THR A 140 6.07 8.42 -13.16
N ILE A 141 5.55 9.56 -13.65
CA ILE A 141 6.28 10.83 -13.64
C ILE A 141 6.51 11.32 -12.20
N ARG A 142 5.46 11.28 -11.36
CA ARG A 142 5.54 11.71 -9.96
C ARG A 142 6.46 10.81 -9.13
N ARG A 143 6.44 9.50 -9.37
CA ARG A 143 7.36 8.53 -8.77
C ARG A 143 8.81 8.91 -9.03
N LYS A 144 9.15 9.21 -10.29
CA LYS A 144 10.49 9.65 -10.66
C LYS A 144 10.86 10.95 -9.97
N LEU A 145 9.95 11.94 -10.02
CA LEU A 145 10.17 13.27 -9.45
C LEU A 145 10.44 13.22 -7.95
N ILE A 146 9.60 12.51 -7.19
CA ILE A 146 9.78 12.42 -5.73
C ILE A 146 11.04 11.62 -5.36
N LEU A 147 11.33 10.53 -6.10
CA LEU A 147 12.49 9.70 -5.84
C LEU A 147 13.80 10.45 -6.09
N ASP A 148 13.91 11.13 -7.24
CA ASP A 148 15.08 11.93 -7.59
C ASP A 148 15.26 13.07 -6.57
N GLY A 149 14.16 13.74 -6.21
CA GLY A 149 14.17 14.81 -5.21
C GLY A 149 14.64 14.33 -3.83
N LEU A 150 14.07 13.24 -3.31
CA LEU A 150 14.46 12.71 -2.00
C LEU A 150 15.93 12.24 -1.98
N ARG A 151 16.40 11.61 -3.07
CA ARG A 151 17.79 11.16 -3.18
C ARG A 151 18.80 12.29 -3.30
N SER A 152 18.36 13.49 -3.71
CA SER A 152 19.23 14.68 -3.74
C SER A 152 19.42 15.32 -2.36
N LEU A 153 18.56 15.01 -1.39
CA LEU A 153 18.66 15.53 -0.03
C LEU A 153 19.80 14.86 0.72
N LYS A 154 20.62 15.65 1.40
CA LYS A 154 21.75 15.15 2.18
C LYS A 154 21.27 14.26 3.32
N GLY A 155 21.77 13.03 3.37
CA GLY A 155 21.48 12.08 4.45
C GLY A 155 20.14 11.35 4.30
N VAL A 156 19.47 11.46 3.16
CA VAL A 156 18.22 10.74 2.85
C VAL A 156 18.49 9.63 1.85
N GLU A 157 18.09 8.41 2.18
CA GLU A 157 18.16 7.25 1.30
C GLU A 157 16.76 6.76 0.94
N CYS A 158 16.46 6.55 -0.33
CA CYS A 158 15.14 6.13 -0.79
C CYS A 158 15.24 5.00 -1.80
N SER A 159 14.57 3.87 -1.49
CA SER A 159 14.41 2.75 -2.40
C SER A 159 13.38 3.07 -3.47
N LEU A 160 13.53 2.44 -4.65
CA LEU A 160 12.57 2.57 -5.75
C LEU A 160 11.28 1.82 -5.40
N PRO A 161 10.12 2.50 -5.31
CA PRO A 161 8.87 1.80 -5.08
C PRO A 161 8.42 1.04 -6.34
N GLY A 162 7.98 -0.20 -6.16
CA GLY A 162 7.45 -1.05 -7.24
C GLY A 162 5.95 -0.88 -7.47
N GLY A 163 5.22 -0.35 -6.49
CA GLY A 163 3.79 -0.12 -6.56
C GLY A 163 3.28 0.87 -5.51
N SER A 164 1.97 1.04 -5.42
CA SER A 164 1.28 2.07 -4.64
C SER A 164 1.65 3.50 -5.05
N PHE A 165 1.39 4.50 -4.21
CA PHE A 165 1.81 5.90 -4.39
C PHE A 165 2.58 6.42 -3.17
N PHE A 166 3.34 5.53 -2.52
CA PHE A 166 4.17 5.86 -1.36
C PHE A 166 5.65 5.63 -1.65
N VAL A 167 6.47 6.44 -1.00
CA VAL A 167 7.90 6.20 -0.80
C VAL A 167 8.23 6.23 0.68
N PHE A 168 9.22 5.46 1.10
CA PHE A 168 9.55 5.27 2.51
C PHE A 168 11.06 5.44 2.75
N PRO A 169 11.57 6.68 2.57
CA PRO A 169 12.98 6.97 2.74
C PRO A 169 13.45 6.76 4.18
N ASN A 170 14.70 6.34 4.31
CA ASN A 170 15.47 6.38 5.54
C ASN A 170 16.08 7.77 5.69
N VAL A 171 15.91 8.41 6.84
CA VAL A 171 16.37 9.77 7.12
C VAL A 171 17.49 9.83 8.15
N LYS A 172 17.98 8.69 8.63
CA LYS A 172 19.00 8.59 9.68
C LYS A 172 20.28 9.38 9.35
N GLY A 173 20.67 9.43 8.08
CA GLY A 173 21.84 10.18 7.63
C GLY A 173 21.73 11.69 7.78
N THR A 174 20.51 12.23 8.08
CA THR A 174 20.29 13.64 8.42
C THR A 174 20.65 13.96 9.87
N GLY A 175 20.95 12.96 10.70
CA GLY A 175 21.18 13.09 12.13
C GLY A 175 19.90 13.07 12.97
N MET A 176 18.73 12.86 12.34
CA MET A 176 17.42 12.80 12.98
C MET A 176 16.80 11.41 12.81
N ASN A 177 15.95 10.98 13.74
CA ASN A 177 15.02 9.87 13.54
C ASN A 177 13.78 10.33 12.76
N GLY A 178 12.88 9.38 12.41
CA GLY A 178 11.71 9.69 11.62
C GLY A 178 10.70 10.65 12.27
N GLU A 179 10.57 10.63 13.59
CA GLU A 179 9.69 11.55 14.32
C GLU A 179 10.24 12.96 14.34
N GLU A 180 11.52 13.12 14.70
CA GLU A 180 12.22 14.41 14.69
C GLU A 180 12.23 15.04 13.31
N PHE A 181 12.50 14.24 12.27
CA PHE A 181 12.47 14.70 10.89
C PHE A 181 11.06 15.16 10.47
N THR A 182 10.04 14.39 10.82
CA THR A 182 8.63 14.72 10.50
C THR A 182 8.22 16.02 11.18
N GLU A 183 8.52 16.17 12.47
CA GLU A 183 8.18 17.38 13.23
C GLU A 183 8.91 18.61 12.66
N LYS A 184 10.20 18.51 12.42
CA LYS A 184 10.99 19.62 11.82
C LYS A 184 10.44 20.01 10.45
N CYS A 185 10.14 19.05 9.57
CA CYS A 185 9.58 19.33 8.26
C CYS A 185 8.20 20.00 8.33
N LEU A 186 7.37 19.59 9.29
CA LEU A 186 6.06 20.20 9.49
C LEU A 186 6.18 21.65 9.97
N GLN A 187 6.99 21.90 11.01
CA GLN A 187 7.10 23.22 11.65
C GLN A 187 7.87 24.24 10.80
N GLU A 188 8.99 23.84 10.20
CA GLU A 188 9.88 24.76 9.51
C GLU A 188 9.63 24.83 7.98
N ALA A 189 9.16 23.72 7.37
CA ALA A 189 8.93 23.66 5.93
C ALA A 189 7.43 23.63 5.54
N GLY A 190 6.52 23.37 6.49
CA GLY A 190 5.10 23.18 6.21
C GLY A 190 4.84 21.95 5.33
N VAL A 191 5.66 20.89 5.48
CA VAL A 191 5.54 19.64 4.74
C VAL A 191 5.13 18.53 5.69
N ALA A 192 3.89 18.03 5.49
CA ALA A 192 3.34 16.95 6.28
C ALA A 192 3.72 15.57 5.70
N MET A 193 4.12 14.66 6.57
CA MET A 193 4.40 13.25 6.26
C MET A 193 4.07 12.38 7.48
N ILE A 194 4.24 11.08 7.38
CA ILE A 194 3.97 10.17 8.50
C ILE A 194 5.28 9.55 8.97
N PRO A 195 5.61 9.64 10.27
CA PRO A 195 6.81 9.00 10.81
C PRO A 195 6.69 7.48 10.71
N GLY A 196 7.82 6.82 10.53
CA GLY A 196 7.87 5.37 10.36
C GLY A 196 7.39 4.59 11.58
N THR A 197 7.51 5.15 12.78
CA THR A 197 7.01 4.57 14.03
C THR A 197 5.50 4.26 14.00
N ALA A 198 4.72 5.00 13.21
CA ALA A 198 3.30 4.70 12.96
C ALA A 198 3.06 3.35 12.26
N PHE A 199 4.09 2.76 11.66
CA PHE A 199 4.06 1.47 10.94
C PHE A 199 4.81 0.36 11.68
N GLY A 200 5.35 0.64 12.84
CA GLY A 200 5.98 -0.35 13.70
C GLY A 200 7.38 0.04 14.20
N LYS A 201 7.83 -0.63 15.24
CA LYS A 201 9.04 -0.32 15.99
C LYS A 201 10.36 -0.46 15.22
N PHE A 202 10.34 -1.11 14.07
CA PHE A 202 11.54 -1.30 13.23
C PHE A 202 11.74 -0.20 12.19
N ALA A 203 10.84 0.77 12.12
CA ALA A 203 10.85 1.84 11.13
C ALA A 203 11.15 3.23 11.72
N THR A 204 11.84 3.28 12.86
CA THR A 204 12.13 4.52 13.61
C THR A 204 12.89 5.56 12.80
N ASP A 205 13.75 5.13 11.87
CA ASP A 205 14.58 6.00 11.05
C ASP A 205 13.94 6.31 9.67
N HIS A 206 12.66 5.95 9.48
CA HIS A 206 11.96 6.13 8.21
C HIS A 206 10.82 7.12 8.32
N VAL A 207 10.43 7.67 7.17
CA VAL A 207 9.23 8.51 7.02
C VAL A 207 8.47 8.12 5.76
N ARG A 208 7.11 8.18 5.79
CA ARG A 208 6.31 7.92 4.60
C ARG A 208 5.91 9.22 3.91
N PHE A 209 6.31 9.36 2.66
CA PHE A 209 5.76 10.35 1.74
C PHE A 209 4.69 9.73 0.84
N ASN A 210 3.79 10.59 0.39
CA ASN A 210 2.74 10.28 -0.57
C ASN A 210 2.96 11.15 -1.82
N PHE A 211 2.98 10.56 -3.02
CA PHE A 211 3.08 11.29 -4.27
C PHE A 211 1.77 11.36 -5.07
N ALA A 212 0.63 11.03 -4.45
CA ALA A 212 -0.69 11.30 -5.01
C ALA A 212 -1.09 12.78 -4.83
N THR A 213 -0.22 13.69 -5.27
CA THR A 213 -0.39 15.14 -5.27
C THR A 213 0.22 15.74 -6.55
N SER A 214 0.07 17.02 -6.80
CA SER A 214 0.61 17.64 -8.02
C SER A 214 2.14 17.59 -8.10
N ARG A 215 2.70 17.59 -9.30
CA ARG A 215 4.15 17.68 -9.54
C ARG A 215 4.76 18.92 -8.87
N GLU A 216 4.02 20.03 -8.94
CA GLU A 216 4.42 21.31 -8.31
C GLU A 216 4.56 21.17 -6.80
N ASN A 217 3.58 20.52 -6.13
CA ASN A 217 3.64 20.30 -4.70
C ASN A 217 4.80 19.39 -4.30
N ILE A 218 5.10 18.36 -5.10
CA ILE A 218 6.25 17.48 -4.87
C ILE A 218 7.54 18.30 -4.94
N SER A 219 7.74 19.08 -6.02
CA SER A 219 8.94 19.92 -6.19
C SER A 219 9.09 20.92 -5.07
N LYS A 220 8.02 21.66 -4.73
CA LYS A 220 8.02 22.62 -3.62
C LYS A 220 8.35 21.97 -2.26
N ALA A 221 7.83 20.77 -2.01
CA ALA A 221 8.13 20.05 -0.77
C ALA A 221 9.63 19.71 -0.69
N ILE A 222 10.22 19.18 -1.76
CA ILE A 222 11.65 18.86 -1.81
C ILE A 222 12.51 20.12 -1.60
N GLU A 223 12.21 21.24 -2.31
CA GLU A 223 12.94 22.49 -2.15
C GLU A 223 12.90 23.03 -0.71
N LYS A 224 11.74 22.95 -0.06
CA LYS A 224 11.58 23.40 1.33
C LYS A 224 12.35 22.54 2.31
N ILE A 225 12.31 21.21 2.12
CA ILE A 225 13.05 20.28 2.97
C ILE A 225 14.56 20.49 2.78
N ASP A 226 15.06 20.66 1.55
CA ASP A 226 16.47 20.93 1.28
C ASP A 226 16.97 22.20 2.02
N LYS A 227 16.14 23.24 2.11
CA LYS A 227 16.49 24.49 2.82
C LYS A 227 16.68 24.30 4.30
N ILE A 228 15.90 23.44 4.94
CA ILE A 228 15.98 23.21 6.40
C ILE A 228 17.02 22.14 6.80
N LEU A 229 17.57 21.41 5.80
CA LEU A 229 18.64 20.42 6.02
C LEU A 229 20.05 20.99 5.80
N LYS A 230 20.16 22.22 5.30
CA LYS A 230 21.40 22.99 5.15
C LYS A 230 21.75 23.73 6.42
#